data_4cbce2c912edacd9b8cfabbb212baa78
#
_entry.id   4cbce2c912edacd9b8cfabbb212baa78
#
_cell.length_a   1.000
_cell.length_b   1.000
_cell.length_c   1.000
_cell.angle_alpha   90.00
_cell.angle_beta   90.00
_cell.angle_gamma   90.00
#
_symmetry.space_group_name_H-M   'P 1'
#
loop_
_entity.id
_entity.type
_entity.pdbx_description
1 polymer ?
#
loop_
_entity_poly.entity_id
_entity_poly.type
_entity_poly.pdbx_seq_one_letter_code
_entity_poly.pdbx_strand_id
1 'polypeptide(L)'
;MAERLQEARIKIDAARDAVHGDEGASPVLVAVVNEFAKKAGKAGVSPDERVAVIELEQAGDSAKAAAEADPGASPATRDAVLEAHLVICVAKGKLDR
;
A
#
# COMPACT_ATOMS: atom_id res chain seq x y z
N MET A 1 -15.01 -10.25 2.98
CA MET A 1 -14.45 -8.89 3.14
C MET A 1 -13.15 -8.91 3.90
N ALA A 2 -13.10 -9.57 5.04
CA ALA A 2 -11.86 -9.68 5.80
C ALA A 2 -10.72 -10.28 4.98
N GLU A 3 -11.04 -11.23 4.10
CA GLU A 3 -10.02 -11.88 3.27
C GLU A 3 -9.33 -10.92 2.31
N ARG A 4 -10.09 -9.98 1.71
CA ARG A 4 -9.51 -9.00 0.78
C ARG A 4 -8.60 -8.04 1.49
N LEU A 5 -9.01 -7.58 2.68
CA LEU A 5 -8.19 -6.68 3.48
C LEU A 5 -6.96 -7.41 4.01
N GLN A 6 -7.08 -8.70 4.32
CA GLN A 6 -5.95 -9.49 4.76
C GLN A 6 -4.93 -9.66 3.64
N GLU A 7 -5.38 -9.96 2.43
CA GLU A 7 -4.48 -10.07 1.27
C GLU A 7 -3.78 -8.74 1.01
N ALA A 8 -4.54 -7.64 1.06
CA ALA A 8 -3.98 -6.31 0.89
C ALA A 8 -2.93 -6.03 1.95
N ARG A 9 -3.20 -6.38 3.20
CA ARG A 9 -2.26 -6.17 4.29
C ARG A 9 -0.96 -6.93 4.07
N ILE A 10 -1.05 -8.18 3.62
CA ILE A 10 0.14 -8.98 3.31
C ILE A 10 1.00 -8.29 2.27
N LYS A 11 0.37 -7.79 1.21
CA LYS A 11 1.08 -7.10 0.13
C LYS A 11 1.66 -5.76 0.57
N ILE A 12 0.92 -5.04 1.40
CA ILE A 12 1.39 -3.76 1.95
C ILE A 12 2.56 -3.97 2.89
N ASP A 13 2.49 -4.99 3.74
CA ASP A 13 3.60 -5.33 4.64
C ASP A 13 4.84 -5.74 3.85
N ALA A 14 4.65 -6.49 2.75
CA ALA A 14 5.76 -6.86 1.86
C ALA A 14 6.39 -5.61 1.23
N ALA A 15 5.58 -4.63 0.82
CA ALA A 15 6.08 -3.38 0.27
C ALA A 15 6.87 -2.60 1.31
N ARG A 16 6.37 -2.56 2.54
CA ARG A 16 7.08 -1.90 3.64
C ARG A 16 8.44 -2.55 3.88
N ASP A 17 8.48 -3.88 3.93
CA ASP A 17 9.73 -4.60 4.14
C ASP A 17 10.71 -4.34 3.00
N ALA A 18 10.22 -4.31 1.75
CA ALA A 18 11.06 -4.03 0.59
C ALA A 18 11.69 -2.64 0.67
N VAL A 19 10.88 -1.63 1.05
CA VAL A 19 11.34 -0.25 1.17
C VAL A 19 12.38 -0.13 2.29
N HIS A 20 12.13 -0.75 3.42
CA HIS A 20 13.06 -0.69 4.56
C HIS A 20 14.38 -1.41 4.28
N GLY A 21 14.37 -2.43 3.43
CA GLY A 21 15.57 -3.14 3.01
C GLY A 21 16.28 -2.53 1.82
N ASP A 22 15.74 -1.47 1.24
CA ASP A 22 16.29 -0.84 0.03
C ASP A 22 17.01 0.45 0.39
N GLU A 23 18.34 0.40 0.39
CA GLU A 23 19.16 1.56 0.74
C GLU A 23 19.00 2.72 -0.24
N GLY A 24 18.57 2.42 -1.46
CA GLY A 24 18.34 3.44 -2.49
C GLY A 24 17.00 4.14 -2.37
N ALA A 25 16.07 3.61 -1.56
CA ALA A 25 14.75 4.22 -1.40
C ALA A 25 14.88 5.56 -0.66
N SER A 26 14.19 6.59 -1.18
CA SER A 26 14.25 7.91 -0.57
C SER A 26 13.47 7.93 0.75
N PRO A 27 13.80 8.87 1.67
CA PRO A 27 13.01 9.04 2.90
C PRO A 27 11.53 9.31 2.64
N VAL A 28 11.21 9.99 1.55
CA VAL A 28 9.82 10.26 1.17
C VAL A 28 9.09 8.95 0.87
N LEU A 29 9.71 8.06 0.09
CA LEU A 29 9.10 6.78 -0.24
C LEU A 29 8.90 5.94 1.02
N VAL A 30 9.91 5.90 1.89
CA VAL A 30 9.80 5.18 3.17
C VAL A 30 8.63 5.70 3.99
N ALA A 31 8.51 7.02 4.13
CA ALA A 31 7.45 7.64 4.91
C ALA A 31 6.06 7.33 4.35
N VAL A 32 5.90 7.41 3.02
CA VAL A 32 4.61 7.18 2.38
C VAL A 32 4.20 5.71 2.50
N VAL A 33 5.14 4.79 2.33
CA VAL A 33 4.83 3.35 2.48
C VAL A 33 4.53 3.00 3.94
N ASN A 34 5.22 3.62 4.89
CA ASN A 34 4.91 3.43 6.32
C ASN A 34 3.48 3.90 6.62
N GLU A 35 3.06 5.02 6.06
CA GLU A 35 1.69 5.52 6.24
C GLU A 35 0.67 4.56 5.62
N PHE A 36 0.98 4.00 4.46
CA PHE A 36 0.13 3.02 3.80
C PHE A 36 -0.04 1.79 4.70
N ALA A 37 1.06 1.28 5.30
CA ALA A 37 1.00 0.14 6.21
C ALA A 37 0.21 0.46 7.48
N LYS A 38 0.36 1.66 8.01
CA LYS A 38 -0.38 2.12 9.19
C LYS A 38 -1.88 2.14 8.90
N LYS A 39 -2.28 2.64 7.76
CA LYS A 39 -3.68 2.67 7.35
C LYS A 39 -4.24 1.26 7.17
N ALA A 40 -3.43 0.33 6.67
CA ALA A 40 -3.84 -1.07 6.54
C ALA A 40 -4.15 -1.69 7.91
N GLY A 41 -3.35 -1.37 8.91
CA GLY A 41 -3.60 -1.85 10.27
C GLY A 41 -4.91 -1.32 10.84
N LYS A 42 -5.21 -0.05 10.59
CA LYS A 42 -6.46 0.57 11.03
C LYS A 42 -7.68 0.02 10.28
N ALA A 43 -7.51 -0.29 9.00
CA ALA A 43 -8.60 -0.80 8.18
C ALA A 43 -9.14 -2.13 8.71
N GLY A 44 -8.28 -2.97 9.29
CA GLY A 44 -8.68 -4.25 9.83
C GLY A 44 -9.63 -4.18 11.02
N VAL A 45 -9.70 -3.02 11.70
CA VAL A 45 -10.56 -2.81 12.86
C VAL A 45 -11.59 -1.70 12.63
N SER A 46 -11.68 -1.19 11.40
CA SER A 46 -12.63 -0.13 11.09
C SER A 46 -14.06 -0.67 11.04
N PRO A 47 -15.03 0.05 11.61
CA PRO A 47 -16.44 -0.37 11.53
C PRO A 47 -17.03 -0.14 10.14
N ASP A 48 -16.42 0.71 9.32
CA ASP A 48 -16.89 1.00 7.97
C ASP A 48 -15.83 0.61 6.95
N GLU A 49 -16.04 -0.54 6.33
CA GLU A 49 -15.08 -1.10 5.37
C GLU A 49 -14.91 -0.23 4.13
N ARG A 50 -16.00 0.37 3.64
CA ARG A 50 -15.90 1.23 2.46
C ARG A 50 -15.00 2.44 2.71
N VAL A 51 -15.17 3.09 3.85
CA VAL A 51 -14.32 4.22 4.23
C VAL A 51 -12.86 3.76 4.37
N ALA A 52 -12.65 2.62 5.02
CA ALA A 52 -11.30 2.07 5.20
C ALA A 52 -10.61 1.80 3.88
N VAL A 53 -11.33 1.21 2.91
CA VAL A 53 -10.77 0.90 1.60
C VAL A 53 -10.46 2.18 0.82
N ILE A 54 -11.32 3.19 0.91
CA ILE A 54 -11.08 4.48 0.26
C ILE A 54 -9.81 5.14 0.81
N GLU A 55 -9.63 5.13 2.13
CA GLU A 55 -8.43 5.68 2.75
C GLU A 55 -7.19 4.90 2.35
N LEU A 56 -7.30 3.57 2.27
CA LEU A 56 -6.19 2.73 1.81
C LEU A 56 -5.83 3.02 0.36
N GLU A 57 -6.83 3.22 -0.49
CA GLU A 57 -6.58 3.55 -1.88
C GLU A 57 -5.84 4.88 -2.02
N GLN A 58 -6.24 5.89 -1.24
CA GLN A 58 -5.57 7.18 -1.25
C GLN A 58 -4.11 7.06 -0.82
N ALA A 59 -3.87 6.29 0.25
CA ALA A 59 -2.50 6.05 0.72
C ALA A 59 -1.70 5.25 -0.32
N GLY A 60 -2.34 4.29 -0.97
CA GLY A 60 -1.73 3.49 -2.02
C GLY A 60 -1.38 4.32 -3.25
N ASP A 61 -2.24 5.27 -3.64
CA ASP A 61 -1.96 6.19 -4.74
C ASP A 61 -0.72 7.02 -4.45
N SER A 62 -0.59 7.51 -3.22
CA SER A 62 0.58 8.27 -2.79
C SER A 62 1.84 7.40 -2.83
N ALA A 63 1.75 6.16 -2.36
CA ALA A 63 2.87 5.23 -2.37
C ALA A 63 3.31 4.89 -3.79
N LYS A 64 2.35 4.65 -4.68
CA LYS A 64 2.63 4.38 -6.09
C LYS A 64 3.36 5.55 -6.73
N ALA A 65 2.84 6.75 -6.55
CA ALA A 65 3.44 7.96 -7.13
C ALA A 65 4.86 8.16 -6.60
N ALA A 66 5.07 7.95 -5.31
CA ALA A 66 6.40 8.10 -4.71
C ALA A 66 7.37 7.04 -5.25
N ALA A 67 6.92 5.79 -5.42
CA ALA A 67 7.76 4.73 -5.96
C ALA A 67 8.15 4.99 -7.41
N GLU A 68 7.20 5.48 -8.21
CA GLU A 68 7.46 5.79 -9.62
C GLU A 68 8.40 6.98 -9.79
N ALA A 69 8.35 7.92 -8.86
CA ALA A 69 9.17 9.12 -8.91
C ALA A 69 10.55 8.95 -8.27
N ASP A 70 10.80 7.82 -7.61
CA ASP A 70 12.05 7.60 -6.88
C ASP A 70 13.09 6.90 -7.75
N PRO A 71 14.12 7.63 -8.24
CA PRO A 71 15.13 7.02 -9.09
C PRO A 71 16.05 6.06 -8.34
N GLY A 72 16.11 6.15 -7.02
CA GLY A 72 16.96 5.28 -6.19
C GLY A 72 16.31 3.98 -5.81
N ALA A 73 14.99 3.84 -5.96
CA ALA A 73 14.29 2.62 -5.59
C ALA A 73 14.61 1.49 -6.59
N SER A 74 14.85 0.29 -6.05
CA SER A 74 15.11 -0.87 -6.91
C SER A 74 13.83 -1.29 -7.64
N PRO A 75 13.94 -2.01 -8.77
CA PRO A 75 12.76 -2.56 -9.45
C PRO A 75 11.91 -3.44 -8.54
N ALA A 76 12.54 -4.24 -7.68
CA ALA A 76 11.81 -5.10 -6.75
C ALA A 76 10.97 -4.28 -5.77
N THR A 77 11.52 -3.16 -5.27
CA THR A 77 10.80 -2.26 -4.38
C THR A 77 9.61 -1.63 -5.08
N ARG A 78 9.81 -1.11 -6.28
CA ARG A 78 8.72 -0.52 -7.06
C ARG A 78 7.63 -1.54 -7.33
N ASP A 79 8.00 -2.76 -7.74
CA ASP A 79 7.03 -3.80 -8.04
C ASP A 79 6.21 -4.16 -6.81
N ALA A 80 6.86 -4.25 -5.63
CA ALA A 80 6.16 -4.56 -4.39
C ALA A 80 5.12 -3.48 -4.04
N VAL A 81 5.47 -2.21 -4.21
CA VAL A 81 4.56 -1.09 -3.94
C VAL A 81 3.41 -1.09 -4.94
N LEU A 82 3.71 -1.28 -6.22
CA LEU A 82 2.68 -1.30 -7.26
C LEU A 82 1.72 -2.47 -7.08
N GLU A 83 2.22 -3.62 -6.69
CA GLU A 83 1.38 -4.79 -6.42
C GLU A 83 0.44 -4.55 -5.24
N ALA A 84 0.94 -3.93 -4.17
CA ALA A 84 0.12 -3.58 -3.02
C ALA A 84 -0.99 -2.59 -3.42
N HIS A 85 -0.66 -1.60 -4.24
CA HIS A 85 -1.63 -0.64 -4.75
C HIS A 85 -2.71 -1.35 -5.59
N LEU A 86 -2.28 -2.27 -6.47
CA LEU A 86 -3.22 -3.00 -7.33
C LEU A 86 -4.23 -3.81 -6.52
N VAL A 87 -3.78 -4.48 -5.46
CA VAL A 87 -4.68 -5.27 -4.61
C VAL A 87 -5.76 -4.38 -3.99
N ILE A 88 -5.40 -3.18 -3.55
CA ILE A 88 -6.37 -2.23 -2.99
C ILE A 88 -7.34 -1.74 -4.07
N CYS A 89 -6.86 -1.47 -5.27
CA CYS A 89 -7.74 -1.05 -6.38
C CYS A 89 -8.76 -2.13 -6.72
N VAL A 90 -8.33 -3.39 -6.73
CA VAL A 90 -9.23 -4.51 -6.98
C VAL A 90 -10.27 -4.63 -5.86
N ALA A 91 -9.84 -4.50 -4.61
CA ALA A 91 -10.76 -4.56 -3.47
C ALA A 91 -11.81 -3.46 -3.55
N LYS A 92 -11.41 -2.24 -3.89
CA LYS A 92 -12.35 -1.12 -4.06
C LYS A 92 -13.33 -1.39 -5.18
N GLY A 93 -12.87 -1.89 -6.31
CA GLY A 93 -13.73 -2.21 -7.44
C GLY A 93 -14.80 -3.23 -7.07
N LYS A 94 -14.47 -4.19 -6.23
CA LYS A 94 -15.43 -5.19 -5.76
C LYS A 94 -16.47 -4.62 -4.80
N LEU A 95 -16.07 -3.63 -4.00
CA LEU A 95 -17.01 -2.95 -3.10
C LEU A 95 -18.01 -2.09 -3.86
N ASP A 96 -17.60 -1.54 -4.99
CA ASP A 96 -18.46 -0.65 -5.78
C ASP A 96 -19.45 -1.43 -6.65
N ARG A 97 -19.39 -2.74 -6.65
CA ARG A 97 -20.37 -3.61 -7.30
C ARG A 97 -21.45 -3.99 -6.29
#